data_0326dbc1b43fa000acb1a86d85c49ebd
#
_entry.id   0326dbc1b43fa000acb1a86d85c49ebd
#
_cell.length_a   1.000
_cell.length_b   1.000
_cell.length_c   1.000
_cell.angle_alpha   90.00
_cell.angle_beta   90.00
_cell.angle_gamma   90.00
#
_symmetry.space_group_name_H-M   'P 1'
#
loop_
_entity.id
_entity.type
_entity.pdbx_description
1 polymer ?
#
loop_
_entity_poly.entity_id
_entity_poly.type
_entity_poly.pdbx_seq_one_letter_code
_entity_poly.pdbx_strand_id
1 'polypeptide(L)'
;MKIFPRVRELWSRLRSPRTRIAHEATDPARGDRHLTLARESLRELVDDPRVPQAVRSTLAADYADIERMLDKLEHGHVHIAAFGRVGVGKSSLLNALLGSEAFSVSPLHGETRASAHGRWRQYESGGVFLIDTPGINEIGGEERERIAREAALRADLILFVVEADLTATELDALRWLKACGRPLILVLNKADRYTGEEQARLLETLAHRAAGLVEPRDLVAAAARPAPETVIATDAGGAETRSRRQPAPDVEPLRARLWDILEREGKTLAALNASLFAGTLSRQVSERIVAARCGLAEKIITTYCIAKGVAVALNPIPVADLAAAAMIDLTLVVHLSRLHQLPLNRAEAGSLIATILKHLTALMGTVWAVHAVSTALKLGTGGLSILVTAGAQGAVAYYGTYVVGRVAERYLALGKSWGEAGPKRVVTDILNSLDRDSVLERARADILAYLRSS
;
A
#
# COMPACT_ATOMS: atom_id res chain seq x y z
N MET A 1 18.91 -2.28 3.38
CA MET A 1 17.83 -2.08 4.36
C MET A 1 17.17 -3.43 4.62
N LYS A 2 17.50 -4.10 5.76
CA LYS A 2 16.99 -5.43 6.15
C LYS A 2 15.85 -5.23 7.15
N ILE A 3 14.64 -4.89 6.67
CA ILE A 3 13.54 -4.56 7.58
C ILE A 3 12.78 -5.83 8.00
N PHE A 4 12.71 -6.86 7.16
CA PHE A 4 12.03 -8.12 7.47
C PHE A 4 12.76 -9.32 6.84
N PRO A 5 13.78 -9.89 7.49
CA PRO A 5 14.52 -11.04 6.94
C PRO A 5 13.64 -12.27 6.72
N ARG A 6 12.65 -12.54 7.61
CA ARG A 6 11.75 -13.69 7.51
C ARG A 6 10.71 -13.55 6.40
N VAL A 7 10.16 -12.35 6.16
CA VAL A 7 9.25 -12.12 5.04
C VAL A 7 9.96 -12.34 3.70
N ARG A 8 11.24 -11.93 3.59
CA ARG A 8 12.05 -12.17 2.39
C ARG A 8 12.39 -13.66 2.20
N GLU A 9 12.59 -14.40 3.29
CA GLU A 9 12.84 -15.83 3.27
C GLU A 9 11.58 -16.62 2.90
N LEU A 10 10.40 -16.20 3.38
CA LEU A 10 9.12 -16.73 2.95
C LEU A 10 8.90 -16.51 1.44
N TRP A 11 9.22 -15.32 0.94
CA TRP A 11 9.17 -14.99 -0.48
C TRP A 11 10.14 -15.76 -1.35
N SER A 12 11.34 -16.07 -0.85
CA SER A 12 12.31 -16.90 -1.59
C SER A 12 11.84 -18.35 -1.69
N ARG A 13 11.19 -18.87 -0.66
CA ARG A 13 10.59 -20.22 -0.64
C ARG A 13 9.33 -20.34 -1.52
N LEU A 14 8.57 -19.25 -1.65
CA LEU A 14 7.37 -19.19 -2.52
C LEU A 14 7.72 -18.87 -3.99
N ARG A 15 8.90 -18.33 -4.27
CA ARG A 15 9.39 -18.00 -5.62
C ARG A 15 10.19 -19.11 -6.30
N SER A 16 10.24 -20.32 -5.77
CA SER A 16 10.81 -21.46 -6.49
C SER A 16 10.14 -21.62 -7.85
N PRO A 17 10.92 -21.89 -8.92
CA PRO A 17 10.41 -21.86 -10.28
C PRO A 17 9.26 -22.85 -10.42
N ARG A 18 8.25 -22.46 -11.20
CA ARG A 18 7.09 -23.25 -11.63
C ARG A 18 7.49 -24.70 -11.99
N THR A 19 7.66 -25.53 -10.99
CA THR A 19 7.68 -26.97 -11.18
C THR A 19 6.22 -27.39 -11.17
N ARG A 20 5.79 -28.05 -12.22
CA ARG A 20 4.52 -28.72 -12.41
C ARG A 20 3.88 -29.05 -11.07
N ILE A 21 2.70 -28.45 -10.77
CA ILE A 21 1.80 -28.96 -9.75
C ILE A 21 1.30 -30.28 -10.31
N ALA A 22 2.09 -31.33 -10.10
CA ALA A 22 1.63 -32.69 -10.23
C ALA A 22 0.54 -32.89 -9.18
N HIS A 23 -0.51 -33.58 -9.53
CA HIS A 23 -1.59 -34.03 -8.67
C HIS A 23 -1.05 -34.86 -7.47
N GLU A 24 -0.56 -34.19 -6.45
CA GLU A 24 -0.38 -34.81 -5.13
C GLU A 24 -1.55 -34.40 -4.26
N ALA A 25 -2.20 -35.40 -3.70
CA ALA A 25 -3.28 -35.26 -2.72
C ALA A 25 -2.87 -34.22 -1.67
N THR A 26 -3.66 -33.17 -1.52
CA THR A 26 -3.39 -32.05 -0.62
C THR A 26 -3.43 -32.56 0.82
N ASP A 27 -2.28 -32.60 1.49
CA ASP A 27 -2.15 -32.90 2.90
C ASP A 27 -2.82 -31.73 3.70
N PRO A 28 -3.92 -31.98 4.44
CA PRO A 28 -4.60 -30.95 5.25
C PRO A 28 -3.66 -30.25 6.24
N ALA A 29 -2.65 -30.96 6.74
CA ALA A 29 -1.62 -30.42 7.62
C ALA A 29 -0.74 -29.37 6.93
N ARG A 30 -0.68 -29.37 5.62
CA ARG A 30 0.08 -28.38 4.83
C ARG A 30 -0.64 -27.03 4.80
N GLY A 31 -1.98 -27.04 4.61
CA GLY A 31 -2.82 -25.85 4.66
C GLY A 31 -2.76 -25.16 6.03
N ASP A 32 -2.84 -25.91 7.11
CA ASP A 32 -2.77 -25.37 8.48
C ASP A 32 -1.41 -24.76 8.80
N ARG A 33 -0.31 -25.37 8.32
CA ARG A 33 1.04 -24.78 8.44
C ARG A 33 1.17 -23.45 7.69
N HIS A 34 0.62 -23.37 6.49
CA HIS A 34 0.65 -22.12 5.71
C HIS A 34 -0.17 -21.01 6.38
N LEU A 35 -1.34 -21.36 6.95
CA LEU A 35 -2.15 -20.42 7.73
C LEU A 35 -1.42 -19.90 8.96
N THR A 36 -0.75 -20.76 9.70
CA THR A 36 0.03 -20.37 10.89
C THR A 36 1.14 -19.41 10.51
N LEU A 37 1.92 -19.73 9.47
CA LEU A 37 3.00 -18.85 8.99
C LEU A 37 2.46 -17.48 8.50
N ALA A 38 1.32 -17.46 7.82
CA ALA A 38 0.70 -16.23 7.37
C ALA A 38 0.24 -15.36 8.55
N ARG A 39 -0.37 -15.96 9.59
CA ARG A 39 -0.77 -15.28 10.82
C ARG A 39 0.45 -14.68 11.55
N GLU A 40 1.50 -15.48 11.74
CA GLU A 40 2.73 -15.01 12.38
C GLU A 40 3.32 -13.81 11.64
N SER A 41 3.41 -13.87 10.31
CA SER A 41 3.93 -12.78 9.50
C SER A 41 3.11 -11.49 9.63
N LEU A 42 1.77 -11.59 9.68
CA LEU A 42 0.90 -10.43 9.88
C LEU A 42 1.01 -9.87 11.31
N ARG A 43 1.09 -10.74 12.33
CA ARG A 43 1.30 -10.30 13.72
C ARG A 43 2.65 -9.61 13.89
N GLU A 44 3.73 -10.13 13.30
CA GLU A 44 5.03 -9.45 13.30
C GLU A 44 4.96 -8.03 12.71
N LEU A 45 4.08 -7.78 11.72
CA LEU A 45 3.88 -6.42 11.17
C LEU A 45 3.17 -5.49 12.16
N VAL A 46 2.16 -6.01 12.89
CA VAL A 46 1.42 -5.23 13.91
C VAL A 46 2.30 -4.92 15.12
N ASP A 47 3.02 -5.92 15.60
CA ASP A 47 3.75 -5.86 16.85
C ASP A 47 5.19 -5.35 16.70
N ASP A 48 5.61 -4.91 15.51
CA ASP A 48 6.99 -4.45 15.28
C ASP A 48 7.35 -3.27 16.21
N PRO A 49 8.18 -3.51 17.24
CA PRO A 49 8.54 -2.46 18.20
C PRO A 49 9.39 -1.35 17.59
N ARG A 50 9.90 -1.57 16.36
CA ARG A 50 10.73 -0.61 15.64
C ARG A 50 9.93 0.51 14.98
N VAL A 51 8.59 0.47 15.03
CA VAL A 51 7.72 1.52 14.50
C VAL A 51 7.36 2.48 15.63
N PRO A 52 7.83 3.75 15.60
CA PRO A 52 7.49 4.74 16.61
C PRO A 52 5.98 4.98 16.70
N GLN A 53 5.46 5.25 17.90
CA GLN A 53 4.02 5.45 18.09
C GLN A 53 3.45 6.60 17.25
N ALA A 54 4.21 7.67 17.04
CA ALA A 54 3.82 8.78 16.17
C ALA A 54 3.66 8.36 14.70
N VAL A 55 4.38 7.32 14.25
CA VAL A 55 4.24 6.74 12.90
C VAL A 55 3.05 5.78 12.86
N ARG A 56 2.81 5.00 13.93
CA ARG A 56 1.65 4.10 14.02
C ARG A 56 0.32 4.85 13.88
N SER A 57 0.20 6.03 14.49
CA SER A 57 -1.02 6.83 14.37
C SER A 57 -1.32 7.29 12.94
N THR A 58 -0.29 7.53 12.12
CA THR A 58 -0.47 7.88 10.69
C THR A 58 -0.81 6.67 9.82
N LEU A 59 -0.58 5.46 10.32
CA LEU A 59 -0.82 4.19 9.63
C LEU A 59 -2.02 3.42 10.19
N ALA A 60 -2.89 4.08 10.96
CA ALA A 60 -4.01 3.43 11.64
C ALA A 60 -4.94 2.63 10.67
N ALA A 61 -5.18 3.16 9.47
CA ALA A 61 -5.98 2.48 8.45
C ALA A 61 -5.31 1.19 7.95
N ASP A 62 -3.99 1.23 7.73
CA ASP A 62 -3.22 0.06 7.29
C ASP A 62 -3.18 -1.02 8.38
N TYR A 63 -3.04 -0.64 9.65
CA TYR A 63 -3.11 -1.57 10.78
C TYR A 63 -4.50 -2.20 10.93
N ALA A 64 -5.57 -1.42 10.75
CA ALA A 64 -6.92 -1.96 10.75
C ALA A 64 -7.16 -2.97 9.61
N ASP A 65 -6.53 -2.80 8.45
CA ASP A 65 -6.56 -3.78 7.36
C ASP A 65 -5.83 -5.09 7.73
N ILE A 66 -4.71 -5.00 8.45
CA ILE A 66 -3.98 -6.17 8.95
C ILE A 66 -4.84 -6.93 9.97
N GLU A 67 -5.46 -6.22 10.91
CA GLU A 67 -6.33 -6.83 11.93
C GLU A 67 -7.51 -7.55 11.28
N ARG A 68 -8.15 -6.94 10.28
CA ARG A 68 -9.22 -7.60 9.50
C ARG A 68 -8.75 -8.85 8.77
N MET A 69 -7.52 -8.84 8.23
CA MET A 69 -6.96 -10.03 7.60
C MET A 69 -6.61 -11.12 8.63
N LEU A 70 -6.12 -10.75 9.80
CA LEU A 70 -5.89 -11.68 10.91
C LEU A 70 -7.19 -12.34 11.37
N ASP A 71 -8.25 -11.55 11.60
CA ASP A 71 -9.59 -12.05 11.96
C ASP A 71 -10.12 -13.03 10.91
N LYS A 72 -10.00 -12.69 9.63
CA LYS A 72 -10.35 -13.56 8.51
C LYS A 72 -9.63 -14.91 8.57
N LEU A 73 -8.33 -14.91 8.85
CA LEU A 73 -7.53 -16.13 8.94
C LEU A 73 -7.83 -16.95 10.20
N GLU A 74 -8.12 -16.30 11.32
CA GLU A 74 -8.46 -16.95 12.58
C GLU A 74 -9.77 -17.72 12.47
N HIS A 75 -10.74 -17.18 11.73
CA HIS A 75 -12.03 -17.81 11.50
C HIS A 75 -12.08 -18.71 10.25
N GLY A 76 -10.99 -18.87 9.54
CA GLY A 76 -10.93 -19.69 8.32
C GLY A 76 -11.84 -19.20 7.20
N HIS A 77 -12.11 -17.89 7.12
CA HIS A 77 -12.97 -17.31 6.11
C HIS A 77 -12.33 -17.30 4.73
N VAL A 78 -13.09 -17.70 3.70
CA VAL A 78 -12.70 -17.61 2.31
C VAL A 78 -13.54 -16.55 1.60
N HIS A 79 -12.90 -15.61 0.93
CA HIS A 79 -13.53 -14.51 0.22
C HIS A 79 -13.48 -14.74 -1.29
N ILE A 80 -14.64 -14.73 -1.94
CA ILE A 80 -14.81 -14.87 -3.38
C ILE A 80 -15.35 -13.54 -3.93
N ALA A 81 -14.64 -12.89 -4.83
CA ALA A 81 -15.08 -11.62 -5.43
C ALA A 81 -15.50 -11.79 -6.87
N ALA A 82 -16.63 -11.18 -7.24
CA ALA A 82 -17.13 -11.16 -8.60
C ALA A 82 -16.71 -9.88 -9.34
N PHE A 83 -16.01 -10.05 -10.46
CA PHE A 83 -15.57 -8.99 -11.37
C PHE A 83 -16.21 -9.14 -12.73
N GLY A 84 -16.26 -8.08 -13.49
CA GLY A 84 -16.79 -8.04 -14.84
C GLY A 84 -17.44 -6.71 -15.14
N ARG A 85 -17.84 -6.51 -16.40
CA ARG A 85 -18.48 -5.29 -16.87
C ARG A 85 -19.83 -5.07 -16.18
N VAL A 86 -20.32 -3.83 -16.25
CA VAL A 86 -21.69 -3.49 -15.83
C VAL A 86 -22.71 -4.26 -16.66
N GLY A 87 -23.74 -4.77 -16.02
CA GLY A 87 -24.83 -5.46 -16.70
C GLY A 87 -24.61 -6.93 -17.00
N VAL A 88 -23.39 -7.51 -16.80
CA VAL A 88 -23.14 -8.94 -17.03
C VAL A 88 -23.79 -9.86 -15.99
N GLY A 89 -24.36 -9.30 -14.94
CA GLY A 89 -25.14 -10.04 -13.93
C GLY A 89 -24.34 -10.57 -12.75
N LYS A 90 -23.30 -9.87 -12.29
CA LYS A 90 -22.50 -10.23 -11.11
C LYS A 90 -23.36 -10.43 -9.87
N SER A 91 -24.12 -9.42 -9.47
CA SER A 91 -25.01 -9.44 -8.30
C SER A 91 -26.06 -10.57 -8.41
N SER A 92 -26.62 -10.78 -9.61
CA SER A 92 -27.57 -11.89 -9.85
C SER A 92 -26.89 -13.25 -9.69
N LEU A 93 -25.65 -13.39 -10.15
CA LEU A 93 -24.87 -14.62 -10.03
C LEU A 93 -24.56 -14.94 -8.57
N LEU A 94 -24.16 -13.94 -7.81
CA LEU A 94 -23.89 -14.09 -6.38
C LEU A 94 -25.17 -14.43 -5.60
N ASN A 95 -26.30 -13.79 -5.92
CA ASN A 95 -27.60 -14.11 -5.32
C ASN A 95 -28.03 -15.56 -5.63
N ALA A 96 -27.84 -15.99 -6.87
CA ALA A 96 -28.15 -17.37 -7.28
C ALA A 96 -27.26 -18.41 -6.56
N LEU A 97 -25.99 -18.10 -6.33
CA LEU A 97 -25.09 -18.93 -5.54
C LEU A 97 -25.51 -19.01 -4.07
N LEU A 98 -25.93 -17.87 -3.48
CA LEU A 98 -26.41 -17.79 -2.10
C LEU A 98 -27.77 -18.46 -1.91
N GLY A 99 -28.57 -18.57 -2.96
CA GLY A 99 -29.97 -18.97 -2.87
C GLY A 99 -30.85 -17.93 -2.19
N SER A 100 -30.43 -16.67 -2.13
CA SER A 100 -31.14 -15.54 -1.52
C SER A 100 -30.76 -14.22 -2.17
N GLU A 101 -31.67 -13.23 -2.14
CA GLU A 101 -31.41 -11.88 -2.66
C GLU A 101 -30.66 -11.02 -1.61
N ALA A 102 -29.36 -11.24 -1.48
CA ALA A 102 -28.48 -10.50 -0.56
C ALA A 102 -27.86 -9.26 -1.23
N PHE A 103 -27.73 -9.28 -2.56
CA PHE A 103 -27.13 -8.19 -3.35
C PHE A 103 -28.20 -7.49 -4.17
N SER A 104 -28.12 -6.16 -4.26
CA SER A 104 -29.03 -5.36 -5.05
C SER A 104 -28.83 -5.62 -6.54
N VAL A 105 -29.92 -5.84 -7.26
CA VAL A 105 -29.94 -6.09 -8.70
C VAL A 105 -30.80 -5.05 -9.38
N SER A 106 -30.19 -4.14 -10.12
CA SER A 106 -30.88 -3.11 -10.89
C SER A 106 -30.58 -3.23 -12.38
N PRO A 107 -31.54 -2.96 -13.27
CA PRO A 107 -31.30 -2.81 -14.68
C PRO A 107 -30.58 -1.48 -15.01
N LEU A 108 -30.47 -0.55 -14.06
CA LEU A 108 -29.78 0.72 -14.24
C LEU A 108 -28.28 0.55 -14.03
N HIS A 109 -27.47 1.15 -14.89
CA HIS A 109 -26.02 1.10 -14.79
C HIS A 109 -25.53 1.88 -13.57
N GLY A 110 -24.60 1.28 -12.80
CA GLY A 110 -23.87 1.98 -11.73
C GLY A 110 -24.49 1.92 -10.33
N GLU A 111 -25.42 0.99 -10.06
CA GLU A 111 -26.03 0.88 -8.73
C GLU A 111 -25.04 0.34 -7.67
N THR A 112 -24.17 -0.62 -8.03
CA THR A 112 -23.13 -1.13 -7.13
C THR A 112 -21.98 -0.12 -7.03
N ARG A 113 -22.07 0.82 -6.09
CA ARG A 113 -21.06 1.88 -5.89
C ARG A 113 -19.95 1.51 -4.91
N ALA A 114 -20.18 0.48 -4.09
CA ALA A 114 -19.24 -0.05 -3.10
C ALA A 114 -19.31 -1.57 -3.11
N SER A 115 -18.25 -2.24 -2.64
CA SER A 115 -18.27 -3.70 -2.48
C SER A 115 -19.24 -4.09 -1.38
N ALA A 116 -20.17 -5.01 -1.68
CA ALA A 116 -21.10 -5.60 -0.73
C ALA A 116 -20.68 -7.04 -0.40
N HIS A 117 -21.00 -7.52 0.79
CA HIS A 117 -20.61 -8.84 1.28
C HIS A 117 -21.83 -9.66 1.65
N GLY A 118 -21.84 -10.94 1.23
CA GLY A 118 -22.85 -11.92 1.62
C GLY A 118 -22.20 -13.22 2.10
N ARG A 119 -22.75 -13.83 3.16
CA ARG A 119 -22.22 -15.07 3.73
C ARG A 119 -22.91 -16.29 3.13
N TRP A 120 -22.12 -17.24 2.60
CA TRP A 120 -22.61 -18.50 2.09
C TRP A 120 -22.59 -19.56 3.20
N ARG A 121 -23.78 -20.02 3.63
CA ARG A 121 -23.95 -20.85 4.83
C ARG A 121 -23.59 -22.33 4.67
N GLN A 122 -23.32 -22.79 3.45
CA GLN A 122 -23.10 -24.22 3.19
C GLN A 122 -21.66 -24.71 3.43
N TYR A 123 -20.76 -23.83 3.87
CA TYR A 123 -19.36 -24.18 4.13
C TYR A 123 -19.13 -24.39 5.63
N GLU A 124 -18.85 -25.65 6.04
CA GLU A 124 -18.77 -26.03 7.46
C GLU A 124 -17.50 -25.57 8.20
N SER A 125 -16.39 -25.31 7.47
CA SER A 125 -15.07 -25.10 8.08
C SER A 125 -14.63 -23.63 8.22
N GLY A 126 -15.56 -22.65 8.21
CA GLY A 126 -15.15 -21.27 8.48
C GLY A 126 -15.98 -20.18 7.80
N GLY A 127 -16.76 -20.50 6.81
CA GLY A 127 -17.62 -19.58 6.07
C GLY A 127 -17.00 -19.03 4.79
N VAL A 128 -17.82 -19.00 3.74
CA VAL A 128 -17.48 -18.38 2.45
C VAL A 128 -18.21 -17.05 2.35
N PHE A 129 -17.49 -16.01 2.03
CA PHE A 129 -18.03 -14.67 1.82
C PHE A 129 -17.96 -14.32 0.34
N LEU A 130 -19.09 -13.94 -0.22
CA LEU A 130 -19.18 -13.43 -1.58
C LEU A 130 -19.09 -11.90 -1.56
N ILE A 131 -18.28 -11.34 -2.45
CA ILE A 131 -18.05 -9.90 -2.56
C ILE A 131 -18.50 -9.45 -3.94
N ASP A 132 -19.52 -8.60 -3.99
CA ASP A 132 -19.92 -7.91 -5.22
C ASP A 132 -19.08 -6.66 -5.44
N THR A 133 -18.61 -6.46 -6.66
CA THR A 133 -17.78 -5.30 -7.00
C THR A 133 -18.42 -4.41 -8.05
N PRO A 134 -18.14 -3.11 -8.05
CA PRO A 134 -18.54 -2.21 -9.13
C PRO A 134 -18.04 -2.70 -10.50
N GLY A 135 -18.76 -2.43 -11.57
CA GLY A 135 -18.36 -2.82 -12.93
C GLY A 135 -17.06 -2.15 -13.38
N ILE A 136 -16.22 -2.91 -14.08
CA ILE A 136 -14.87 -2.49 -14.50
C ILE A 136 -14.87 -1.26 -15.41
N ASN A 137 -15.97 -1.03 -16.17
CA ASN A 137 -16.09 0.06 -17.15
C ASN A 137 -17.03 1.20 -16.68
N GLU A 138 -17.35 1.29 -15.41
CA GLU A 138 -18.19 2.39 -14.94
C GLU A 138 -17.42 3.70 -14.87
N ILE A 139 -17.95 4.71 -15.55
CA ILE A 139 -17.38 6.04 -15.73
C ILE A 139 -17.09 6.71 -14.38
N GLY A 140 -15.88 7.22 -14.21
CA GLY A 140 -15.41 7.91 -13.01
C GLY A 140 -14.14 7.35 -12.41
N GLY A 141 -13.31 6.73 -13.24
CA GLY A 141 -11.87 6.46 -13.20
C GLY A 141 -11.31 5.88 -11.93
N GLU A 142 -10.57 6.69 -11.24
CA GLU A 142 -9.60 6.26 -10.24
C GLU A 142 -10.20 5.63 -8.98
N GLU A 143 -11.32 6.13 -8.48
CA GLU A 143 -11.91 5.64 -7.23
C GLU A 143 -12.51 4.23 -7.37
N ARG A 144 -13.16 3.93 -8.49
CA ARG A 144 -13.73 2.59 -8.74
C ARG A 144 -12.67 1.56 -9.07
N GLU A 145 -11.63 1.96 -9.81
CA GLU A 145 -10.45 1.13 -10.03
C GLU A 145 -9.77 0.80 -8.70
N ARG A 146 -9.69 1.76 -7.79
CA ARG A 146 -9.18 1.56 -6.43
C ARG A 146 -10.03 0.55 -5.66
N ILE A 147 -11.37 0.67 -5.67
CA ILE A 147 -12.29 -0.25 -4.98
C ILE A 147 -12.16 -1.67 -5.57
N ALA A 148 -12.13 -1.79 -6.90
CA ALA A 148 -11.94 -3.09 -7.56
C ALA A 148 -10.58 -3.71 -7.19
N ARG A 149 -9.54 -2.91 -7.15
CA ARG A 149 -8.19 -3.33 -6.74
C ARG A 149 -8.15 -3.79 -5.29
N GLU A 150 -8.78 -3.06 -4.38
CA GLU A 150 -8.89 -3.45 -2.97
C GLU A 150 -9.66 -4.76 -2.80
N ALA A 151 -10.77 -4.94 -3.52
CA ALA A 151 -11.54 -6.18 -3.50
C ALA A 151 -10.73 -7.37 -4.03
N ALA A 152 -9.97 -7.18 -5.12
CA ALA A 152 -9.07 -8.20 -5.67
C ALA A 152 -7.95 -8.59 -4.69
N LEU A 153 -7.41 -7.63 -3.95
CA LEU A 153 -6.37 -7.89 -2.96
C LEU A 153 -6.89 -8.67 -1.74
N ARG A 154 -8.17 -8.51 -1.40
CA ARG A 154 -8.81 -9.20 -0.26
C ARG A 154 -9.44 -10.53 -0.62
N ALA A 155 -9.76 -10.75 -1.91
CA ALA A 155 -10.34 -12.00 -2.39
C ALA A 155 -9.32 -13.14 -2.41
N ASP A 156 -9.75 -14.34 -2.08
CA ASP A 156 -8.97 -15.58 -2.19
C ASP A 156 -9.19 -16.25 -3.53
N LEU A 157 -10.37 -16.02 -4.12
CA LEU A 157 -10.77 -16.52 -5.44
C LEU A 157 -11.55 -15.44 -6.18
N ILE A 158 -11.36 -15.36 -7.48
CA ILE A 158 -12.01 -14.36 -8.35
C ILE A 158 -12.94 -15.07 -9.33
N LEU A 159 -14.19 -14.58 -9.42
CA LEU A 159 -15.12 -14.90 -10.48
C LEU A 159 -15.09 -13.75 -11.50
N PHE A 160 -14.58 -14.01 -12.69
CA PHE A 160 -14.65 -13.02 -13.76
C PHE A 160 -15.85 -13.32 -14.65
N VAL A 161 -16.86 -12.47 -14.60
CA VAL A 161 -18.17 -12.69 -15.22
C VAL A 161 -18.27 -11.95 -16.54
N VAL A 162 -18.60 -12.67 -17.57
CA VAL A 162 -18.88 -12.14 -18.93
C VAL A 162 -20.25 -12.65 -19.41
N GLU A 163 -20.86 -11.98 -20.38
CA GLU A 163 -22.13 -12.40 -20.96
C GLU A 163 -22.04 -12.77 -22.46
N ALA A 164 -20.87 -12.53 -23.06
CA ALA A 164 -20.56 -12.78 -24.46
C ALA A 164 -19.06 -12.97 -24.61
N ASP A 165 -18.52 -12.84 -25.84
CA ASP A 165 -17.09 -12.85 -26.09
C ASP A 165 -16.36 -11.71 -25.35
N LEU A 166 -15.09 -11.93 -24.98
CA LEU A 166 -14.25 -10.97 -24.29
C LEU A 166 -13.97 -9.73 -25.14
N THR A 167 -14.29 -8.58 -24.61
CA THR A 167 -13.83 -7.30 -25.16
C THR A 167 -12.35 -7.07 -24.84
N ALA A 168 -11.70 -6.14 -25.53
CA ALA A 168 -10.30 -5.78 -25.24
C ALA A 168 -10.11 -5.33 -23.77
N THR A 169 -11.01 -4.50 -23.27
CA THR A 169 -10.98 -4.02 -21.88
C THR A 169 -11.16 -5.14 -20.86
N GLU A 170 -12.06 -6.10 -21.13
CA GLU A 170 -12.25 -7.27 -20.26
C GLU A 170 -11.02 -8.18 -20.27
N LEU A 171 -10.37 -8.34 -21.42
CA LEU A 171 -9.14 -9.11 -21.53
C LEU A 171 -7.98 -8.46 -20.76
N ASP A 172 -7.86 -7.14 -20.82
CA ASP A 172 -6.84 -6.41 -20.05
C ASP A 172 -7.12 -6.48 -18.55
N ALA A 173 -8.37 -6.38 -18.13
CA ALA A 173 -8.78 -6.59 -16.74
C ALA A 173 -8.47 -8.02 -16.27
N LEU A 174 -8.74 -9.02 -17.10
CA LEU A 174 -8.44 -10.42 -16.81
C LEU A 174 -6.93 -10.65 -16.64
N ARG A 175 -6.10 -10.05 -17.50
CA ARG A 175 -4.63 -10.09 -17.38
C ARG A 175 -4.15 -9.47 -16.09
N TRP A 176 -4.68 -8.32 -15.74
CA TRP A 176 -4.35 -7.64 -14.51
C TRP A 176 -4.75 -8.46 -13.27
N LEU A 177 -5.97 -9.02 -13.23
CA LEU A 177 -6.42 -9.89 -12.14
C LEU A 177 -5.55 -11.14 -12.01
N LYS A 178 -5.16 -11.74 -13.13
CA LYS A 178 -4.21 -12.87 -13.13
C LYS A 178 -2.85 -12.49 -12.57
N ALA A 179 -2.36 -11.28 -12.85
CA ALA A 179 -1.11 -10.77 -12.32
C ALA A 179 -1.15 -10.55 -10.78
N CYS A 180 -2.35 -10.37 -10.20
CA CYS A 180 -2.54 -10.35 -8.75
C CYS A 180 -2.25 -11.71 -8.07
N GLY A 181 -2.07 -12.79 -8.86
CA GLY A 181 -1.71 -14.11 -8.35
C GLY A 181 -2.85 -14.87 -7.68
N ARG A 182 -4.12 -14.49 -7.92
CA ARG A 182 -5.30 -15.16 -7.40
C ARG A 182 -5.81 -16.23 -8.36
N PRO A 183 -6.36 -17.37 -7.88
CA PRO A 183 -7.15 -18.26 -8.69
C PRO A 183 -8.34 -17.53 -9.29
N LEU A 184 -8.67 -17.86 -10.54
CA LEU A 184 -9.66 -17.15 -11.30
C LEU A 184 -10.52 -18.13 -12.09
N ILE A 185 -11.85 -18.02 -11.95
CA ILE A 185 -12.85 -18.72 -12.74
C ILE A 185 -13.46 -17.70 -13.72
N LEU A 186 -13.45 -18.02 -15.00
CA LEU A 186 -14.15 -17.24 -16.02
C LEU A 186 -15.57 -17.80 -16.17
N VAL A 187 -16.57 -16.97 -15.92
CA VAL A 187 -17.99 -17.37 -15.94
C VAL A 187 -18.71 -16.73 -17.11
N LEU A 188 -19.16 -17.52 -18.06
CA LEU A 188 -20.12 -17.10 -19.08
C LEU A 188 -21.52 -17.10 -18.46
N ASN A 189 -21.99 -15.95 -18.01
CA ASN A 189 -23.33 -15.79 -17.46
C ASN A 189 -24.36 -15.50 -18.56
N LYS A 190 -25.65 -15.64 -18.26
CA LYS A 190 -26.77 -15.54 -19.21
C LYS A 190 -26.68 -16.56 -20.33
N ALA A 191 -26.17 -17.75 -20.03
CA ALA A 191 -26.02 -18.84 -20.98
C ALA A 191 -27.36 -19.30 -21.58
N ASP A 192 -28.47 -19.05 -20.90
CA ASP A 192 -29.85 -19.24 -21.34
C ASP A 192 -30.21 -18.47 -22.64
N ARG A 193 -29.42 -17.47 -23.01
CA ARG A 193 -29.64 -16.68 -24.23
C ARG A 193 -29.10 -17.34 -25.50
N TYR A 194 -28.31 -18.39 -25.34
CA TYR A 194 -27.63 -19.08 -26.45
C TYR A 194 -28.21 -20.48 -26.64
N THR A 195 -28.29 -20.93 -27.89
CA THR A 195 -28.53 -22.32 -28.19
C THR A 195 -27.31 -23.18 -27.75
N GLY A 196 -27.50 -24.48 -27.61
CA GLY A 196 -26.40 -25.37 -27.22
C GLY A 196 -25.17 -25.27 -28.10
N GLU A 197 -25.36 -25.14 -29.45
CA GLU A 197 -24.27 -24.98 -30.40
C GLU A 197 -23.58 -23.61 -30.28
N GLU A 198 -24.35 -22.56 -30.13
CA GLU A 198 -23.80 -21.21 -29.96
C GLU A 198 -23.02 -21.09 -28.64
N GLN A 199 -23.53 -21.67 -27.56
CA GLN A 199 -22.87 -21.73 -26.28
C GLN A 199 -21.54 -22.48 -26.36
N ALA A 200 -21.51 -23.66 -27.04
CA ALA A 200 -20.31 -24.43 -27.22
C ALA A 200 -19.23 -23.66 -28.00
N ARG A 201 -19.61 -23.01 -29.12
CA ARG A 201 -18.72 -22.16 -29.90
C ARG A 201 -18.20 -20.97 -29.11
N LEU A 202 -19.06 -20.35 -28.30
CA LEU A 202 -18.68 -19.21 -27.48
C LEU A 202 -17.69 -19.62 -26.37
N LEU A 203 -17.92 -20.76 -25.71
CA LEU A 203 -16.99 -21.31 -24.72
C LEU A 203 -15.62 -21.65 -25.34
N GLU A 204 -15.61 -22.23 -26.56
CA GLU A 204 -14.36 -22.49 -27.28
C GLU A 204 -13.60 -21.19 -27.60
N THR A 205 -14.32 -20.17 -28.08
CA THR A 205 -13.74 -18.83 -28.33
C THR A 205 -13.17 -18.20 -27.06
N LEU A 206 -13.90 -18.25 -25.98
CA LEU A 206 -13.46 -17.76 -24.68
C LEU A 206 -12.22 -18.51 -24.17
N ALA A 207 -12.21 -19.85 -24.31
CA ALA A 207 -11.05 -20.67 -23.93
C ALA A 207 -9.80 -20.29 -24.72
N HIS A 208 -9.96 -20.06 -26.03
CA HIS A 208 -8.86 -19.64 -26.91
C HIS A 208 -8.34 -18.24 -26.55
N ARG A 209 -9.25 -17.26 -26.32
CA ARG A 209 -8.88 -15.87 -25.99
C ARG A 209 -8.30 -15.73 -24.59
N ALA A 210 -8.76 -16.54 -23.63
CA ALA A 210 -8.26 -16.57 -22.25
C ALA A 210 -7.10 -17.55 -22.06
N ALA A 211 -6.57 -18.13 -23.14
CA ALA A 211 -5.47 -19.09 -23.07
C ALA A 211 -4.26 -18.52 -22.30
N GLY A 212 -3.72 -19.30 -21.37
CA GLY A 212 -2.64 -18.88 -20.48
C GLY A 212 -3.08 -17.98 -19.30
N LEU A 213 -4.30 -17.45 -19.31
CA LEU A 213 -4.88 -16.68 -18.21
C LEU A 213 -5.79 -17.55 -17.33
N VAL A 214 -6.63 -18.38 -17.96
CA VAL A 214 -7.60 -19.28 -17.31
C VAL A 214 -7.38 -20.68 -17.84
N GLU A 215 -7.49 -21.69 -16.97
CA GLU A 215 -7.48 -23.08 -17.42
C GLU A 215 -8.85 -23.47 -18.00
N PRO A 216 -8.93 -24.38 -18.99
CA PRO A 216 -10.22 -24.77 -19.57
C PRO A 216 -11.25 -25.26 -18.54
N ARG A 217 -10.81 -25.93 -17.47
CA ARG A 217 -11.68 -26.39 -16.36
C ARG A 217 -12.22 -25.24 -15.50
N ASP A 218 -11.62 -24.05 -15.57
CA ASP A 218 -12.01 -22.85 -14.86
C ASP A 218 -12.85 -21.91 -15.73
N LEU A 219 -13.31 -22.38 -16.89
CA LEU A 219 -14.28 -21.71 -17.75
C LEU A 219 -15.64 -22.42 -17.59
N VAL A 220 -16.64 -21.71 -17.05
CA VAL A 220 -17.92 -22.29 -16.68
C VAL A 220 -19.07 -21.44 -17.23
N ALA A 221 -20.10 -22.08 -17.79
CA ALA A 221 -21.34 -21.43 -18.17
C ALA A 221 -22.32 -21.40 -16.98
N ALA A 222 -23.11 -20.33 -16.88
CA ALA A 222 -24.14 -20.17 -15.88
C ALA A 222 -25.31 -19.31 -16.40
N ALA A 223 -26.49 -19.54 -15.86
CA ALA A 223 -27.69 -18.71 -16.07
C ALA A 223 -28.23 -18.27 -14.71
N ALA A 224 -27.72 -17.16 -14.19
CA ALA A 224 -28.05 -16.68 -12.86
C ALA A 224 -29.50 -16.22 -12.71
N ARG A 225 -30.06 -15.68 -13.77
CA ARG A 225 -31.48 -15.23 -13.84
C ARG A 225 -31.97 -15.46 -15.26
N PRO A 226 -32.38 -16.71 -15.57
CA PRO A 226 -32.88 -17.05 -16.92
C PRO A 226 -34.06 -16.19 -17.31
N ALA A 227 -34.25 -15.98 -18.60
CA ALA A 227 -35.40 -15.24 -19.11
C ALA A 227 -36.70 -15.97 -18.81
N PRO A 228 -37.82 -15.25 -18.53
CA PRO A 228 -39.12 -15.89 -18.34
C PRO A 228 -39.56 -16.61 -19.60
N GLU A 229 -39.97 -17.85 -19.47
CA GLU A 229 -40.54 -18.67 -20.55
C GLU A 229 -42.06 -18.54 -20.62
N THR A 230 -42.61 -18.52 -21.83
CA THR A 230 -44.02 -18.63 -22.02
C THR A 230 -44.39 -20.10 -22.25
N VAL A 231 -45.01 -20.71 -21.28
CA VAL A 231 -45.49 -22.09 -21.39
C VAL A 231 -46.92 -22.03 -21.99
N ILE A 232 -47.11 -22.70 -23.12
CA ILE A 232 -48.40 -22.88 -23.74
C ILE A 232 -48.85 -24.31 -23.41
N ALA A 233 -49.86 -24.43 -22.55
CA ALA A 233 -50.47 -25.70 -22.27
C ALA A 233 -51.74 -25.84 -23.06
N THR A 234 -51.81 -26.87 -23.88
CA THR A 234 -53.04 -27.21 -24.67
C THR A 234 -53.79 -28.29 -23.95
N ASP A 235 -55.04 -28.03 -23.64
CA ASP A 235 -55.91 -29.01 -23.00
C ASP A 235 -56.42 -30.09 -24.00
N ALA A 236 -57.11 -31.14 -23.50
CA ALA A 236 -57.67 -32.18 -24.35
C ALA A 236 -58.75 -31.69 -25.33
N GLY A 237 -59.28 -30.48 -25.14
CA GLY A 237 -60.25 -29.81 -26.03
C GLY A 237 -59.62 -28.90 -27.05
N GLY A 238 -58.27 -28.73 -27.07
CA GLY A 238 -57.54 -27.87 -27.98
C GLY A 238 -57.47 -26.41 -27.54
N ALA A 239 -57.91 -26.06 -26.32
CA ALA A 239 -57.78 -24.71 -25.80
C ALA A 239 -56.37 -24.47 -25.26
N GLU A 240 -55.73 -23.37 -25.73
CA GLU A 240 -54.39 -22.95 -25.31
C GLU A 240 -54.45 -22.03 -24.10
N THR A 241 -53.77 -22.43 -23.03
CA THR A 241 -53.55 -21.58 -21.86
C THR A 241 -52.11 -21.12 -21.83
N ARG A 242 -51.85 -19.81 -21.82
CA ARG A 242 -50.50 -19.23 -21.76
C ARG A 242 -50.19 -18.83 -20.34
N SER A 243 -49.14 -19.41 -19.76
CA SER A 243 -48.59 -19.03 -18.47
C SER A 243 -47.13 -18.58 -18.60
N ARG A 244 -46.73 -17.60 -17.80
CA ARG A 244 -45.34 -17.21 -17.70
C ARG A 244 -44.67 -17.98 -16.56
N ARG A 245 -43.61 -18.70 -16.87
CA ARG A 245 -42.81 -19.41 -15.88
C ARG A 245 -41.43 -18.78 -15.83
N GLN A 246 -40.93 -18.50 -14.62
CA GLN A 246 -39.53 -18.11 -14.37
C GLN A 246 -38.74 -19.41 -14.11
N PRO A 247 -37.81 -19.80 -14.99
CA PRO A 247 -36.96 -20.95 -14.74
C PRO A 247 -36.06 -20.69 -13.52
N ALA A 248 -35.67 -21.78 -12.84
CA ALA A 248 -34.71 -21.68 -11.74
C ALA A 248 -33.33 -21.29 -12.28
N PRO A 249 -32.51 -20.58 -11.48
CA PRO A 249 -31.12 -20.31 -11.85
C PRO A 249 -30.36 -21.62 -12.13
N ASP A 250 -29.58 -21.63 -13.20
CA ASP A 250 -28.63 -22.70 -13.50
C ASP A 250 -27.21 -22.22 -13.18
N VAL A 251 -26.79 -22.51 -11.97
CA VAL A 251 -25.44 -22.16 -11.43
C VAL A 251 -24.71 -23.39 -10.89
N GLU A 252 -25.28 -24.59 -11.11
CA GLU A 252 -24.76 -25.83 -10.56
C GLU A 252 -23.34 -26.16 -11.06
N PRO A 253 -23.00 -25.99 -12.36
CA PRO A 253 -21.63 -26.20 -12.82
C PRO A 253 -20.62 -25.27 -12.15
N LEU A 254 -20.99 -24.03 -11.91
CA LEU A 254 -20.17 -23.07 -11.19
C LEU A 254 -20.04 -23.45 -9.70
N ARG A 255 -21.14 -23.87 -9.07
CA ARG A 255 -21.15 -24.33 -7.68
C ARG A 255 -20.25 -25.55 -7.50
N ALA A 256 -20.35 -26.53 -8.37
CA ALA A 256 -19.51 -27.73 -8.33
C ALA A 256 -18.01 -27.37 -8.47
N ARG A 257 -17.68 -26.46 -9.38
CA ARG A 257 -16.28 -26.02 -9.56
C ARG A 257 -15.76 -25.24 -8.35
N LEU A 258 -16.58 -24.38 -7.77
CA LEU A 258 -16.24 -23.68 -6.52
C LEU A 258 -15.96 -24.64 -5.38
N TRP A 259 -16.81 -25.65 -5.19
CA TRP A 259 -16.63 -26.67 -4.17
C TRP A 259 -15.36 -27.49 -4.38
N ASP A 260 -15.05 -27.90 -5.60
CA ASP A 260 -13.81 -28.62 -5.91
C ASP A 260 -12.56 -27.81 -5.51
N ILE A 261 -12.57 -26.50 -5.74
CA ILE A 261 -11.46 -25.63 -5.34
C ILE A 261 -11.43 -25.44 -3.82
N LEU A 262 -12.56 -25.15 -3.18
CA LEU A 262 -12.65 -24.87 -1.75
C LEU A 262 -12.27 -26.07 -0.89
N GLU A 263 -12.72 -27.27 -1.25
CA GLU A 263 -12.39 -28.50 -0.54
C GLU A 263 -10.91 -28.86 -0.63
N ARG A 264 -10.32 -28.70 -1.81
CA ARG A 264 -8.91 -29.07 -2.04
C ARG A 264 -7.93 -28.04 -1.52
N GLU A 265 -8.23 -26.76 -1.70
CA GLU A 265 -7.22 -25.70 -1.57
C GLU A 265 -7.66 -24.53 -0.69
N GLY A 266 -8.89 -24.51 -0.14
CA GLY A 266 -9.44 -23.32 0.50
C GLY A 266 -8.54 -22.70 1.59
N LYS A 267 -7.99 -23.51 2.48
CA LYS A 267 -7.06 -23.02 3.52
C LYS A 267 -5.74 -22.53 2.93
N THR A 268 -5.24 -23.21 1.89
CA THR A 268 -4.00 -22.82 1.19
C THR A 268 -4.19 -21.50 0.43
N LEU A 269 -5.37 -21.30 -0.18
CA LEU A 269 -5.71 -20.06 -0.87
C LEU A 269 -5.80 -18.88 0.10
N ALA A 270 -6.46 -19.06 1.24
CA ALA A 270 -6.54 -18.03 2.29
C ALA A 270 -5.14 -17.66 2.80
N ALA A 271 -4.29 -18.66 3.06
CA ALA A 271 -2.90 -18.44 3.48
C ALA A 271 -2.05 -17.74 2.41
N LEU A 272 -2.19 -18.13 1.14
CA LEU A 272 -1.50 -17.50 0.02
C LEU A 272 -1.93 -16.03 -0.12
N ASN A 273 -3.24 -15.75 -0.06
CA ASN A 273 -3.75 -14.40 -0.12
C ASN A 273 -3.21 -13.53 1.02
N ALA A 274 -3.23 -14.03 2.25
CA ALA A 274 -2.67 -13.33 3.41
C ALA A 274 -1.18 -13.04 3.24
N SER A 275 -0.41 -13.97 2.69
CA SER A 275 1.02 -13.80 2.43
C SER A 275 1.27 -12.74 1.34
N LEU A 276 0.48 -12.74 0.26
CA LEU A 276 0.55 -11.73 -0.80
C LEU A 276 0.13 -10.35 -0.27
N PHE A 277 -0.92 -10.28 0.54
CA PHE A 277 -1.38 -9.08 1.21
C PHE A 277 -0.29 -8.52 2.15
N ALA A 278 0.27 -9.37 3.03
CA ALA A 278 1.36 -9.00 3.93
C ALA A 278 2.58 -8.45 3.16
N GLY A 279 2.95 -9.09 2.04
CA GLY A 279 4.06 -8.64 1.21
C GLY A 279 3.82 -7.28 0.53
N THR A 280 2.60 -7.03 0.08
CA THR A 280 2.22 -5.74 -0.52
C THR A 280 2.17 -4.65 0.54
N LEU A 281 1.49 -4.93 1.65
CA LEU A 281 1.33 -3.99 2.76
C LEU A 281 2.66 -3.68 3.44
N SER A 282 3.53 -4.68 3.67
CA SER A 282 4.87 -4.48 4.22
C SER A 282 5.69 -3.47 3.41
N ARG A 283 5.56 -3.48 2.09
CA ARG A 283 6.23 -2.51 1.22
C ARG A 283 5.63 -1.11 1.42
N GLN A 284 4.31 -0.98 1.35
CA GLN A 284 3.62 0.30 1.53
C GLN A 284 3.86 0.88 2.93
N VAL A 285 3.76 0.06 3.96
CA VAL A 285 4.04 0.46 5.35
C VAL A 285 5.50 0.89 5.49
N SER A 286 6.46 0.15 4.91
CA SER A 286 7.87 0.52 4.93
C SER A 286 8.13 1.87 4.25
N GLU A 287 7.53 2.13 3.10
CA GLU A 287 7.63 3.41 2.39
C GLU A 287 7.03 4.55 3.21
N ARG A 288 5.85 4.34 3.82
CA ARG A 288 5.19 5.32 4.68
C ARG A 288 5.95 5.56 5.99
N ILE A 289 6.54 4.51 6.59
CA ILE A 289 7.42 4.65 7.76
C ILE A 289 8.61 5.55 7.41
N VAL A 290 9.25 5.32 6.26
CA VAL A 290 10.36 6.15 5.80
C VAL A 290 9.90 7.59 5.60
N ALA A 291 8.79 7.82 4.90
CA ALA A 291 8.24 9.16 4.68
C ALA A 291 7.87 9.86 5.99
N ALA A 292 7.20 9.17 6.92
CA ALA A 292 6.83 9.72 8.22
C ALA A 292 8.06 10.04 9.08
N ARG A 293 9.10 9.19 9.04
CA ARG A 293 10.38 9.49 9.72
C ARG A 293 11.06 10.72 9.14
N CYS A 294 11.11 10.85 7.81
CA CYS A 294 11.65 12.05 7.16
C CYS A 294 10.87 13.31 7.56
N GLY A 295 9.54 13.25 7.60
CA GLY A 295 8.72 14.39 8.03
C GLY A 295 8.91 14.75 9.51
N LEU A 296 9.08 13.78 10.39
CA LEU A 296 9.40 14.01 11.81
C LEU A 296 10.84 14.53 11.97
N ALA A 297 11.81 14.00 11.23
CA ALA A 297 13.18 14.47 11.25
C ALA A 297 13.26 15.94 10.84
N GLU A 298 12.55 16.35 9.78
CA GLU A 298 12.49 17.74 9.32
C GLU A 298 11.95 18.67 10.41
N LYS A 299 10.86 18.28 11.11
CA LYS A 299 10.31 19.05 12.24
C LYS A 299 11.31 19.18 13.39
N ILE A 300 11.99 18.09 13.76
CA ILE A 300 13.02 18.08 14.78
C ILE A 300 14.15 19.03 14.38
N ILE A 301 14.69 18.88 13.17
CA ILE A 301 15.78 19.72 12.65
C ILE A 301 15.37 21.21 12.71
N THR A 302 14.20 21.54 12.17
CA THR A 302 13.69 22.94 12.17
C THR A 302 13.58 23.50 13.57
N THR A 303 13.04 22.72 14.53
CA THR A 303 12.93 23.17 15.93
C THR A 303 14.29 23.51 16.54
N TYR A 304 15.29 22.67 16.34
CA TYR A 304 16.63 22.93 16.85
C TYR A 304 17.35 24.06 16.10
N CYS A 305 17.09 24.22 14.80
CA CYS A 305 17.57 25.35 14.01
C CYS A 305 17.03 26.69 14.52
N ILE A 306 15.72 26.76 14.81
CA ILE A 306 15.10 27.95 15.40
C ILE A 306 15.71 28.23 16.77
N ALA A 307 15.78 27.21 17.64
CA ALA A 307 16.35 27.39 18.99
C ALA A 307 17.78 27.95 18.94
N LYS A 308 18.64 27.41 18.06
CA LYS A 308 20.01 27.90 17.91
C LYS A 308 20.07 29.27 17.24
N GLY A 309 19.28 29.49 16.19
CA GLY A 309 19.21 30.77 15.50
C GLY A 309 18.78 31.90 16.43
N VAL A 310 17.78 31.67 17.28
CA VAL A 310 17.30 32.63 18.29
C VAL A 310 18.34 32.84 19.41
N ALA A 311 18.95 31.77 19.92
CA ALA A 311 19.99 31.86 20.96
C ALA A 311 21.16 32.74 20.47
N VAL A 312 21.64 32.53 19.24
CA VAL A 312 22.73 33.32 18.66
C VAL A 312 22.30 34.77 18.32
N ALA A 313 21.04 34.99 17.91
CA ALA A 313 20.52 36.31 17.62
C ALA A 313 20.37 37.18 18.86
N LEU A 314 20.01 36.58 20.02
CA LEU A 314 19.77 37.31 21.27
C LEU A 314 21.04 37.52 22.13
N ASN A 315 22.12 36.78 21.87
CA ASN A 315 23.30 36.78 22.74
C ASN A 315 24.58 37.11 21.94
N PRO A 316 25.03 38.38 21.94
CA PRO A 316 26.16 38.81 21.08
C PRO A 316 27.54 38.47 21.70
N ILE A 317 27.65 37.65 22.74
CA ILE A 317 28.92 37.32 23.40
C ILE A 317 29.56 36.07 22.80
N PRO A 318 30.71 36.13 22.11
CA PRO A 318 31.20 35.08 21.20
C PRO A 318 31.68 33.78 21.88
N VAL A 319 32.04 33.76 23.15
CA VAL A 319 32.77 32.63 23.76
C VAL A 319 31.88 31.67 24.56
N ALA A 320 30.92 32.19 25.33
CA ALA A 320 29.97 31.35 26.07
C ALA A 320 28.96 30.67 25.17
N ASP A 321 28.77 31.23 23.99
CA ASP A 321 27.78 30.82 23.01
C ASP A 321 28.21 29.58 22.20
N LEU A 322 29.52 29.34 22.02
CA LEU A 322 30.03 28.23 21.25
C LEU A 322 29.73 26.86 21.93
N ALA A 323 29.83 26.82 23.26
CA ALA A 323 29.50 25.59 24.01
C ALA A 323 27.98 25.34 24.04
N ALA A 324 27.17 26.37 24.20
CA ALA A 324 25.70 26.25 24.15
C ALA A 324 25.23 25.82 22.74
N ALA A 325 25.81 26.43 21.70
CA ALA A 325 25.54 26.12 20.30
C ALA A 325 25.92 24.67 19.95
N ALA A 326 27.05 24.17 20.45
CA ALA A 326 27.50 22.80 20.26
C ALA A 326 26.57 21.80 21.00
N MET A 327 26.07 22.18 22.17
CA MET A 327 25.12 21.34 22.92
C MET A 327 23.77 21.21 22.21
N ILE A 328 23.30 22.24 21.50
CA ILE A 328 22.09 22.19 20.69
C ILE A 328 22.27 21.18 19.56
N ASP A 329 23.36 21.24 18.80
CA ASP A 329 23.65 20.27 17.73
C ASP A 329 23.81 18.85 18.26
N LEU A 330 24.46 18.68 19.43
CA LEU A 330 24.61 17.38 20.06
C LEU A 330 23.25 16.77 20.43
N THR A 331 22.38 17.60 21.02
CA THR A 331 21.04 17.17 21.42
C THR A 331 20.18 16.85 20.20
N LEU A 332 20.28 17.63 19.11
CA LEU A 332 19.65 17.36 17.83
C LEU A 332 20.04 15.97 17.30
N VAL A 333 21.34 15.68 17.22
CA VAL A 333 21.84 14.40 16.70
C VAL A 333 21.39 13.23 17.56
N VAL A 334 21.41 13.37 18.89
CA VAL A 334 20.90 12.34 19.82
C VAL A 334 19.40 12.15 19.64
N HIS A 335 18.63 13.22 19.42
CA HIS A 335 17.18 13.13 19.19
C HIS A 335 16.87 12.42 17.85
N LEU A 336 17.56 12.79 16.77
CA LEU A 336 17.46 12.10 15.47
C LEU A 336 17.84 10.63 15.58
N SER A 337 18.86 10.28 16.35
CA SER A 337 19.29 8.89 16.55
C SER A 337 18.21 8.04 17.22
N ARG A 338 17.45 8.61 18.16
CA ARG A 338 16.30 7.95 18.79
C ARG A 338 15.14 7.77 17.81
N LEU A 339 14.87 8.78 16.97
CA LEU A 339 13.84 8.67 15.93
C LEU A 339 14.13 7.52 14.96
N HIS A 340 15.41 7.34 14.60
CA HIS A 340 15.84 6.23 13.74
C HIS A 340 16.05 4.91 14.49
N GLN A 341 15.80 4.87 15.82
CA GLN A 341 16.03 3.72 16.70
C GLN A 341 17.48 3.17 16.62
N LEU A 342 18.41 4.06 16.38
CA LEU A 342 19.83 3.82 16.38
C LEU A 342 20.50 4.72 17.43
N PRO A 343 20.22 4.51 18.74
CA PRO A 343 20.65 5.45 19.76
C PRO A 343 22.16 5.66 19.72
N LEU A 344 22.56 6.93 19.73
CA LEU A 344 23.93 7.37 19.86
C LEU A 344 24.13 7.90 21.27
N ASN A 345 25.27 7.55 21.89
CA ASN A 345 25.71 8.23 23.10
C ASN A 345 26.30 9.61 22.75
N ARG A 346 26.57 10.43 23.77
CA ARG A 346 27.05 11.80 23.56
C ARG A 346 28.42 11.84 22.85
N ALA A 347 29.29 10.88 23.12
CA ALA A 347 30.61 10.80 22.50
C ALA A 347 30.52 10.44 21.01
N GLU A 348 29.67 9.46 20.66
CA GLU A 348 29.40 9.08 19.27
C GLU A 348 28.75 10.21 18.48
N ALA A 349 27.75 10.89 19.06
CA ALA A 349 27.12 12.05 18.45
C ALA A 349 28.12 13.20 18.24
N GLY A 350 28.99 13.46 19.22
CA GLY A 350 30.06 14.43 19.10
C GLY A 350 31.07 14.10 18.00
N SER A 351 31.47 12.83 17.88
CA SER A 351 32.34 12.35 16.80
C SER A 351 31.70 12.50 15.42
N LEU A 352 30.40 12.22 15.31
CA LEU A 352 29.65 12.41 14.09
C LEU A 352 29.62 13.88 13.67
N ILE A 353 29.31 14.78 14.62
CA ILE A 353 29.30 16.24 14.37
C ILE A 353 30.68 16.74 13.97
N ALA A 354 31.75 16.31 14.68
CA ALA A 354 33.12 16.68 14.33
C ALA A 354 33.49 16.26 12.90
N THR A 355 33.07 15.06 12.49
CA THR A 355 33.28 14.58 11.12
C THR A 355 32.53 15.44 10.10
N ILE A 356 31.27 15.78 10.36
CA ILE A 356 30.46 16.65 9.51
C ILE A 356 31.11 18.03 9.37
N LEU A 357 31.47 18.66 10.51
CA LEU A 357 32.06 19.99 10.54
C LEU A 357 33.41 20.03 9.83
N LYS A 358 34.24 18.99 9.99
CA LYS A 358 35.54 18.88 9.28
C LYS A 358 35.33 18.94 7.77
N HIS A 359 34.40 18.20 7.23
CA HIS A 359 34.14 18.18 5.79
C HIS A 359 33.41 19.46 5.33
N LEU A 360 32.50 19.98 6.13
CA LEU A 360 31.82 21.23 5.86
C LEU A 360 32.80 22.40 5.77
N THR A 361 33.72 22.52 6.73
CA THR A 361 34.77 23.55 6.73
C THR A 361 35.72 23.41 5.53
N ALA A 362 36.10 22.19 5.19
CA ALA A 362 36.94 21.93 4.02
C ALA A 362 36.27 22.32 2.68
N LEU A 363 34.96 22.15 2.57
CA LEU A 363 34.20 22.47 1.35
C LEU A 363 33.77 23.92 1.28
N MET A 364 33.44 24.55 2.40
CA MET A 364 32.95 25.94 2.43
C MET A 364 33.99 26.95 2.89
N GLY A 365 35.16 26.52 3.39
CA GLY A 365 36.16 27.40 3.97
C GLY A 365 36.63 28.53 3.05
N THR A 366 36.78 28.28 1.76
CA THR A 366 37.11 29.30 0.77
C THR A 366 35.97 30.27 0.47
N VAL A 367 34.73 29.76 0.42
CA VAL A 367 33.53 30.56 0.15
C VAL A 367 33.17 31.41 1.36
N TRP A 368 33.31 30.89 2.58
CA TRP A 368 33.06 31.62 3.82
C TRP A 368 34.11 32.68 4.08
N ALA A 369 35.38 32.40 3.77
CA ALA A 369 36.44 33.41 3.87
C ALA A 369 36.19 34.61 2.95
N VAL A 370 35.80 34.38 1.70
CA VAL A 370 35.47 35.43 0.74
C VAL A 370 34.23 36.24 1.18
N HIS A 371 33.20 35.60 1.67
CA HIS A 371 31.99 36.27 2.19
C HIS A 371 32.25 37.02 3.50
N ALA A 372 33.05 36.47 4.40
CA ALA A 372 33.42 37.15 5.66
C ALA A 372 34.23 38.44 5.36
N VAL A 373 35.16 38.38 4.42
CA VAL A 373 35.92 39.54 3.97
C VAL A 373 35.01 40.57 3.29
N SER A 374 34.10 40.16 2.42
CA SER A 374 33.17 41.09 1.75
C SER A 374 32.15 41.71 2.71
N THR A 375 31.73 40.98 3.77
CA THR A 375 30.84 41.49 4.82
C THR A 375 31.57 42.46 5.72
N ALA A 376 32.83 42.18 6.09
CA ALA A 376 33.68 43.09 6.87
C ALA A 376 33.96 44.39 6.11
N LEU A 377 34.18 44.32 4.80
CA LEU A 377 34.34 45.52 3.94
C LEU A 377 33.05 46.35 3.81
N LYS A 378 31.87 45.74 3.85
CA LYS A 378 30.57 46.43 3.87
C LYS A 378 30.22 47.05 5.23
N LEU A 379 30.75 46.54 6.32
CA LEU A 379 30.54 47.08 7.69
C LEU A 379 31.39 48.32 7.99
N GLY A 380 32.34 48.68 7.13
CA GLY A 380 33.14 49.90 7.26
C GLY A 380 32.40 51.21 6.94
N THR A 381 31.13 51.16 6.54
CA THR A 381 30.32 52.36 6.24
C THR A 381 29.07 52.41 7.13
N GLY A 382 29.24 52.99 8.33
CA GLY A 382 28.17 53.68 9.08
C GLY A 382 27.03 52.89 9.65
N GLY A 383 27.08 52.58 10.93
CA GLY A 383 26.07 52.85 11.93
C GLY A 383 24.64 52.30 11.76
N LEU A 384 24.34 51.25 11.02
CA LEU A 384 23.01 50.68 10.97
C LEU A 384 22.96 49.26 11.55
N SER A 385 22.60 49.30 12.80
CA SER A 385 21.81 48.33 13.56
C SER A 385 22.44 46.97 13.88
N ILE A 386 22.79 46.85 15.16
CA ILE A 386 22.99 45.59 15.92
C ILE A 386 21.92 44.53 15.57
N LEU A 387 20.67 44.93 15.34
CA LEU A 387 19.57 44.04 14.92
C LEU A 387 19.76 43.37 13.56
N VAL A 388 20.33 44.05 12.57
CA VAL A 388 20.59 43.46 11.24
C VAL A 388 21.72 42.43 11.31
N THR A 389 22.77 42.75 12.09
CA THR A 389 23.91 41.86 12.33
C THR A 389 23.52 40.63 13.16
N ALA A 390 22.71 40.78 14.17
CA ALA A 390 22.20 39.71 15.03
C ALA A 390 21.31 38.74 14.25
N GLY A 391 20.39 39.26 13.44
CA GLY A 391 19.56 38.41 12.56
C GLY A 391 20.37 37.66 11.50
N ALA A 392 21.44 38.29 10.95
CA ALA A 392 22.32 37.60 9.99
C ALA A 392 23.15 36.49 10.66
N GLN A 393 23.66 36.71 11.87
CA GLN A 393 24.38 35.69 12.66
C GLN A 393 23.46 34.53 13.05
N GLY A 394 22.23 34.81 13.52
CA GLY A 394 21.21 33.82 13.79
C GLY A 394 20.86 32.96 12.56
N ALA A 395 20.71 33.57 11.39
CA ALA A 395 20.43 32.83 10.16
C ALA A 395 21.59 31.90 9.72
N VAL A 396 22.84 32.34 9.93
CA VAL A 396 24.04 31.51 9.66
C VAL A 396 24.10 30.34 10.63
N ALA A 397 23.82 30.55 11.92
CA ALA A 397 23.76 29.51 12.93
C ALA A 397 22.64 28.49 12.64
N TYR A 398 21.46 28.96 12.24
CA TYR A 398 20.36 28.14 11.75
C TYR A 398 20.79 27.26 10.58
N TYR A 399 21.40 27.85 9.54
CA TYR A 399 21.87 27.13 8.36
C TYR A 399 22.88 26.03 8.71
N GLY A 400 23.85 26.34 9.56
CA GLY A 400 24.85 25.36 10.03
C GLY A 400 24.20 24.16 10.71
N THR A 401 23.25 24.40 11.61
CA THR A 401 22.49 23.34 12.30
C THR A 401 21.61 22.55 11.32
N TYR A 402 21.01 23.23 10.34
CA TYR A 402 20.22 22.56 9.32
C TYR A 402 21.07 21.57 8.50
N VAL A 403 22.26 21.98 8.06
CA VAL A 403 23.19 21.08 7.37
C VAL A 403 23.62 19.93 8.25
N VAL A 404 24.01 20.19 9.51
CA VAL A 404 24.37 19.13 10.47
C VAL A 404 23.22 18.12 10.65
N GLY A 405 21.99 18.62 10.83
CA GLY A 405 20.80 17.79 10.99
C GLY A 405 20.53 16.92 9.76
N ARG A 406 20.57 17.51 8.56
CA ARG A 406 20.33 16.75 7.29
C ARG A 406 21.39 15.68 7.04
N VAL A 407 22.65 16.00 7.29
CA VAL A 407 23.76 15.03 7.13
C VAL A 407 23.65 13.92 8.18
N ALA A 408 23.36 14.26 9.43
CA ALA A 408 23.16 13.28 10.50
C ALA A 408 21.95 12.38 10.23
N GLU A 409 20.83 12.93 9.76
CA GLU A 409 19.66 12.17 9.32
C GLU A 409 20.03 11.15 8.23
N ARG A 410 20.79 11.59 7.20
CA ARG A 410 21.23 10.71 6.12
C ARG A 410 22.11 9.58 6.61
N TYR A 411 23.08 9.87 7.51
CA TYR A 411 23.93 8.88 8.14
C TYR A 411 23.12 7.84 8.93
N LEU A 412 22.14 8.29 9.70
CA LEU A 412 21.27 7.44 10.50
C LEU A 412 20.29 6.62 9.61
N ALA A 413 19.76 7.23 8.57
CA ALA A 413 18.91 6.53 7.60
C ALA A 413 19.66 5.40 6.87
N LEU A 414 20.98 5.50 6.71
CA LEU A 414 21.85 4.46 6.18
C LEU A 414 22.33 3.45 7.26
N GLY A 415 21.76 3.46 8.46
CA GLY A 415 22.09 2.51 9.52
C GLY A 415 23.43 2.79 10.21
N LYS A 416 23.73 4.03 10.55
CA LYS A 416 25.02 4.51 11.09
C LYS A 416 26.18 4.30 10.11
N SER A 417 25.93 4.52 8.83
CA SER A 417 26.92 4.33 7.77
C SER A 417 26.97 5.54 6.85
N TRP A 418 28.17 5.82 6.37
CA TRP A 418 28.39 6.82 5.32
C TRP A 418 28.16 6.27 3.90
N GLY A 419 27.83 4.98 3.78
CA GLY A 419 27.75 4.29 2.50
C GLY A 419 29.14 4.13 1.82
N GLU A 420 29.15 3.61 0.60
CA GLU A 420 30.38 3.40 -0.17
C GLU A 420 31.09 4.71 -0.55
N ALA A 421 30.34 5.79 -0.66
CA ALA A 421 30.85 7.08 -1.10
C ALA A 421 31.59 7.88 0.00
N GLY A 422 31.46 7.48 1.25
CA GLY A 422 32.13 8.10 2.40
C GLY A 422 31.56 9.46 2.83
N PRO A 423 32.04 10.01 3.98
CA PRO A 423 31.47 11.20 4.60
C PRO A 423 31.57 12.48 3.74
N LYS A 424 32.68 12.66 3.03
CA LYS A 424 32.88 13.85 2.18
C LYS A 424 31.80 13.93 1.10
N ARG A 425 31.48 12.82 0.44
CA ARG A 425 30.50 12.79 -0.63
C ARG A 425 29.10 13.06 -0.10
N VAL A 426 28.72 12.46 1.03
CA VAL A 426 27.42 12.68 1.66
C VAL A 426 27.22 14.16 2.01
N VAL A 427 28.25 14.81 2.61
CA VAL A 427 28.19 16.24 2.92
C VAL A 427 28.07 17.07 1.65
N THR A 428 28.85 16.75 0.62
CA THR A 428 28.79 17.47 -0.68
C THR A 428 27.42 17.33 -1.33
N ASP A 429 26.85 16.14 -1.38
CA ASP A 429 25.54 15.87 -2.00
C ASP A 429 24.43 16.62 -1.26
N ILE A 430 24.45 16.67 0.08
CA ILE A 430 23.50 17.44 0.88
C ILE A 430 23.66 18.94 0.58
N LEU A 431 24.89 19.47 0.59
CA LEU A 431 25.11 20.91 0.29
C LEU A 431 24.62 21.29 -1.10
N ASN A 432 24.87 20.44 -2.10
CA ASN A 432 24.43 20.69 -3.48
C ASN A 432 22.90 20.57 -3.65
N SER A 433 22.24 19.79 -2.80
CA SER A 433 20.78 19.65 -2.82
C SER A 433 20.04 20.77 -2.11
N LEU A 434 20.73 21.57 -1.31
CA LEU A 434 20.14 22.66 -0.54
C LEU A 434 20.27 23.98 -1.32
N ASP A 435 19.12 24.62 -1.54
CA ASP A 435 19.11 26.04 -1.94
C ASP A 435 19.41 26.90 -0.71
N ARG A 436 20.65 27.38 -0.64
CA ARG A 436 21.16 28.17 0.47
C ARG A 436 20.31 29.40 0.74
N ASP A 437 19.94 30.13 -0.31
CA ASP A 437 19.24 31.40 -0.15
C ASP A 437 17.83 31.20 0.37
N SER A 438 17.13 30.18 -0.11
CA SER A 438 15.82 29.75 0.42
C SER A 438 15.89 29.34 1.89
N VAL A 439 16.92 28.59 2.31
CA VAL A 439 17.10 28.21 3.71
C VAL A 439 17.38 29.42 4.60
N LEU A 440 18.20 30.38 4.15
CA LEU A 440 18.49 31.60 4.90
C LEU A 440 17.28 32.54 5.00
N GLU A 441 16.44 32.63 3.98
CA GLU A 441 15.18 33.38 4.02
C GLU A 441 14.21 32.74 4.99
N ARG A 442 14.06 31.42 4.95
CA ARG A 442 13.25 30.66 5.93
C ARG A 442 13.76 30.87 7.35
N ALA A 443 15.08 30.80 7.56
CA ALA A 443 15.68 31.05 8.88
C ALA A 443 15.31 32.41 9.44
N ARG A 444 15.38 33.48 8.62
CA ARG A 444 14.97 34.82 9.02
C ARG A 444 13.49 34.90 9.39
N ALA A 445 12.63 34.29 8.56
CA ALA A 445 11.19 34.27 8.80
C ALA A 445 10.85 33.54 10.09
N ASP A 446 11.42 32.35 10.33
CA ASP A 446 11.20 31.52 11.51
C ASP A 446 11.68 32.21 12.80
N ILE A 447 12.88 32.80 12.77
CA ILE A 447 13.43 33.54 13.93
C ILE A 447 12.54 34.74 14.26
N LEU A 448 12.13 35.53 13.25
CA LEU A 448 11.25 36.68 13.46
C LEU A 448 9.86 36.28 13.96
N ALA A 449 9.30 35.19 13.44
CA ALA A 449 8.02 34.67 13.90
C ALA A 449 8.10 34.24 15.37
N TYR A 450 9.17 33.55 15.75
CA TYR A 450 9.38 33.14 17.16
C TYR A 450 9.52 34.36 18.11
N LEU A 451 10.32 35.36 17.71
CA LEU A 451 10.52 36.59 18.53
C LEU A 451 9.25 37.43 18.67
N ARG A 452 8.29 37.33 17.74
CA ARG A 452 7.00 38.01 17.81
C ARG A 452 5.97 37.25 18.67
N SER A 453 6.12 35.95 18.83
CA SER A 453 5.21 35.08 19.59
C SER A 453 5.63 34.93 21.07
N SER A 454 6.85 35.31 21.41
CA SER A 454 7.42 35.32 22.77
C SER A 454 7.26 36.70 23.42
#